data_0431124a9b48fdabc29e0b6f367e2019
#
_entry.id   0431124a9b48fdabc29e0b6f367e2019
#
_cell.length_a   1.000
_cell.length_b   1.000
_cell.length_c   1.000
_cell.angle_alpha   90.00
_cell.angle_beta   90.00
_cell.angle_gamma   90.00
#
_symmetry.space_group_name_H-M   'P 1'
#
loop_
_entity.id
_entity.type
_entity.pdbx_description
1 polymer ?
#
loop_
_entity_poly.entity_id
_entity_poly.type
_entity_poly.pdbx_seq_one_letter_code
_entity_poly.pdbx_strand_id
1 'polypeptide(L)'
;MSDLINILSIIDDKSQLINFPKLDPNSFKPAVLTLIQRLKDTVKAVKSSDREPTWDTLVTPIEDASENLSYVWSVVEHLNSVADTPELRVTINELLPPISEVFSELGMDEELYAKYKALKAKKAFEKFSATRQRIINKELEGFVLAGAELDEPGKEKMADINREEAELSQKFSENLLDCTNEFALYLPEDTDELKGVPEAELHLFAQQAAAEGAKGYKITLHMPNYLPIMQYAENRDLREKMYHAYVTRASDFS
;
A
#
# COMPACT_ATOMS: atom_id res chain seq x y z
N MET A 1 -20.71 -21.22 -12.01
CA MET A 1 -20.24 -19.86 -11.62
C MET A 1 -19.57 -20.03 -10.28
N SER A 2 -18.30 -19.69 -10.15
CA SER A 2 -17.62 -19.72 -8.85
C SER A 2 -18.31 -18.67 -7.97
N ASP A 3 -18.73 -19.05 -6.76
CA ASP A 3 -19.30 -18.12 -5.80
C ASP A 3 -18.20 -17.10 -5.43
N LEU A 4 -18.28 -15.91 -6.04
CA LEU A 4 -17.38 -14.81 -5.72
C LEU A 4 -17.68 -14.30 -4.30
N ILE A 5 -16.63 -13.88 -3.61
CA ILE A 5 -16.65 -13.44 -2.22
C ILE A 5 -16.56 -11.91 -2.19
N ASN A 6 -17.48 -11.28 -1.47
CA ASN A 6 -17.38 -9.85 -1.18
C ASN A 6 -16.14 -9.60 -0.29
N ILE A 7 -15.26 -8.69 -0.70
CA ILE A 7 -14.03 -8.40 0.04
C ILE A 7 -14.31 -7.97 1.49
N LEU A 8 -15.45 -7.37 1.78
CA LEU A 8 -15.80 -6.96 3.14
C LEU A 8 -15.83 -8.14 4.13
N SER A 9 -16.10 -9.37 3.66
CA SER A 9 -16.15 -10.55 4.54
C SER A 9 -14.79 -10.97 5.10
N ILE A 10 -13.67 -10.49 4.55
CA ILE A 10 -12.34 -10.83 5.07
C ILE A 10 -12.09 -10.28 6.48
N ILE A 11 -12.85 -9.26 6.91
CA ILE A 11 -12.73 -8.72 8.26
C ILE A 11 -13.51 -9.51 9.32
N ASP A 12 -14.41 -10.42 8.91
CA ASP A 12 -15.20 -11.22 9.84
C ASP A 12 -14.35 -12.24 10.60
N ASP A 13 -13.33 -12.78 9.93
CA ASP A 13 -12.32 -13.65 10.57
C ASP A 13 -10.93 -13.45 9.92
N LYS A 14 -10.16 -12.54 10.47
CA LYS A 14 -8.81 -12.21 10.01
C LYS A 14 -7.77 -13.31 10.21
N SER A 15 -8.13 -14.42 10.89
CA SER A 15 -7.25 -15.59 11.03
C SER A 15 -7.26 -16.50 9.81
N GLN A 16 -8.23 -16.34 8.93
CA GLN A 16 -8.35 -17.13 7.70
C GLN A 16 -7.44 -16.58 6.60
N LEU A 17 -6.88 -17.49 5.81
CA LEU A 17 -6.15 -17.10 4.61
C LEU A 17 -7.11 -16.53 3.55
N ILE A 18 -6.72 -15.42 2.95
CA ILE A 18 -7.50 -14.77 1.91
C ILE A 18 -7.48 -15.63 0.64
N ASN A 19 -8.65 -15.95 0.13
CA ASN A 19 -8.79 -16.65 -1.15
C ASN A 19 -8.87 -15.62 -2.29
N PHE A 20 -7.72 -15.04 -2.67
CA PHE A 20 -7.63 -14.00 -3.69
C PHE A 20 -8.37 -14.31 -5.00
N PRO A 21 -8.27 -15.54 -5.60
CA PRO A 21 -8.99 -15.87 -6.83
C PRO A 21 -10.52 -15.82 -6.73
N LYS A 22 -11.08 -15.82 -5.51
CA LYS A 22 -12.52 -15.75 -5.27
C LYS A 22 -13.01 -14.35 -4.91
N LEU A 23 -12.14 -13.38 -4.70
CA LEU A 23 -12.58 -12.03 -4.41
C LEU A 23 -13.31 -11.44 -5.61
N ASP A 24 -14.46 -10.81 -5.35
CA ASP A 24 -15.22 -10.06 -6.37
C ASP A 24 -14.67 -8.64 -6.50
N PRO A 25 -14.02 -8.28 -7.62
CA PRO A 25 -13.50 -6.93 -7.82
C PRO A 25 -14.59 -5.84 -7.73
N ASN A 26 -15.83 -6.16 -8.10
CA ASN A 26 -16.93 -5.21 -8.00
C ASN A 26 -17.31 -4.86 -6.54
N SER A 27 -16.87 -5.68 -5.58
CA SER A 27 -17.08 -5.42 -4.15
C SER A 27 -16.06 -4.44 -3.56
N PHE A 28 -14.92 -4.15 -4.21
CA PHE A 28 -13.82 -3.38 -3.63
C PHE A 28 -14.25 -1.96 -3.28
N LYS A 29 -14.74 -1.22 -4.26
CA LYS A 29 -15.16 0.18 -4.05
C LYS A 29 -16.27 0.31 -3.00
N PRO A 30 -17.40 -0.41 -3.08
CA PRO A 30 -18.45 -0.28 -2.06
C PRO A 30 -17.98 -0.74 -0.67
N ALA A 31 -17.11 -1.74 -0.56
CA ALA A 31 -16.57 -2.19 0.72
C ALA A 31 -15.71 -1.12 1.38
N VAL A 32 -14.76 -0.53 0.66
CA VAL A 32 -13.88 0.53 1.18
C VAL A 32 -14.70 1.74 1.60
N LEU A 33 -15.65 2.21 0.76
CA LEU A 33 -16.52 3.34 1.12
C LEU A 33 -17.37 3.04 2.35
N THR A 34 -17.84 1.80 2.52
CA THR A 34 -18.55 1.36 3.73
C THR A 34 -17.66 1.44 4.97
N LEU A 35 -16.39 1.04 4.86
CA LEU A 35 -15.45 1.09 5.98
C LEU A 35 -15.02 2.52 6.33
N ILE A 36 -14.86 3.38 5.34
CA ILE A 36 -14.67 4.83 5.56
C ILE A 36 -15.84 5.40 6.37
N GLN A 37 -17.08 5.08 5.97
CA GLN A 37 -18.25 5.56 6.70
C GLN A 37 -18.32 5.00 8.12
N ARG A 38 -18.00 3.71 8.32
CA ARG A 38 -17.94 3.10 9.66
C ARG A 38 -16.89 3.78 10.55
N LEU A 39 -15.72 4.12 10.01
CA LEU A 39 -14.70 4.85 10.74
C LEU A 39 -15.22 6.25 11.14
N LYS A 40 -15.78 7.02 10.21
CA LYS A 40 -16.39 8.34 10.49
C LYS A 40 -17.48 8.25 11.57
N ASP A 41 -18.35 7.28 11.49
CA ASP A 41 -19.43 7.07 12.48
C ASP A 41 -18.87 6.69 13.85
N THR A 42 -17.83 5.85 13.90
CA THR A 42 -17.14 5.47 15.13
C THR A 42 -16.49 6.67 15.81
N VAL A 43 -15.73 7.47 15.04
CA VAL A 43 -15.12 8.71 15.54
C VAL A 43 -16.18 9.67 16.10
N LYS A 44 -17.26 9.87 15.36
CA LYS A 44 -18.39 10.69 15.81
C LYS A 44 -19.00 10.18 17.12
N ALA A 45 -19.23 8.87 17.24
CA ALA A 45 -19.76 8.25 18.45
C ALA A 45 -18.81 8.40 19.65
N VAL A 46 -17.51 8.22 19.45
CA VAL A 46 -16.48 8.42 20.47
C VAL A 46 -16.43 9.89 20.92
N LYS A 47 -16.49 10.83 19.98
CA LYS A 47 -16.46 12.26 20.28
C LYS A 47 -17.69 12.72 21.06
N SER A 48 -18.88 12.29 20.64
CA SER A 48 -20.16 12.66 21.29
C SER A 48 -20.42 11.92 22.60
N SER A 49 -19.59 10.96 22.97
CA SER A 49 -19.75 10.21 24.21
C SER A 49 -19.33 11.03 25.43
N ASP A 50 -20.23 11.12 26.42
CA ASP A 50 -19.95 11.70 27.75
C ASP A 50 -19.13 10.74 28.65
N ARG A 51 -18.83 9.54 28.16
CA ARG A 51 -18.02 8.57 28.91
C ARG A 51 -16.59 9.08 29.04
N GLU A 52 -16.02 8.82 30.20
CA GLU A 52 -14.59 9.05 30.38
C GLU A 52 -13.75 8.29 29.34
N PRO A 53 -12.74 8.94 28.73
CA PRO A 53 -11.83 8.27 27.81
C PRO A 53 -11.01 7.20 28.55
N THR A 54 -11.11 5.98 28.07
CA THR A 54 -10.35 4.80 28.54
C THR A 54 -9.77 4.09 27.32
N TRP A 55 -8.96 3.06 27.54
CA TRP A 55 -8.52 2.20 26.44
C TRP A 55 -9.70 1.65 25.65
N ASP A 56 -10.70 1.09 26.36
CA ASP A 56 -11.83 0.40 25.73
C ASP A 56 -12.89 1.34 25.14
N THR A 57 -12.99 2.58 25.62
CA THR A 57 -14.01 3.55 25.14
C THR A 57 -13.47 4.56 24.14
N LEU A 58 -12.15 4.67 24.00
CA LEU A 58 -11.49 5.62 23.09
C LEU A 58 -10.60 4.87 22.09
N VAL A 59 -9.57 4.14 22.57
CA VAL A 59 -8.54 3.59 21.68
C VAL A 59 -9.09 2.43 20.87
N THR A 60 -9.62 1.39 21.53
CA THR A 60 -10.08 0.16 20.87
C THR A 60 -11.07 0.42 19.72
N PRO A 61 -12.16 1.21 19.89
CA PRO A 61 -13.12 1.39 18.81
C PRO A 61 -12.52 2.06 17.56
N ILE A 62 -11.63 3.03 17.75
CA ILE A 62 -11.00 3.76 16.65
C ILE A 62 -9.99 2.88 15.94
N GLU A 63 -9.13 2.18 16.72
CA GLU A 63 -8.16 1.23 16.18
C GLU A 63 -8.84 0.12 15.38
N ASP A 64 -9.89 -0.51 15.92
CA ASP A 64 -10.63 -1.57 15.22
C ASP A 64 -11.23 -1.09 13.90
N ALA A 65 -11.81 0.11 13.88
CA ALA A 65 -12.40 0.67 12.67
C ALA A 65 -11.33 1.07 11.64
N SER A 66 -10.22 1.67 12.08
CA SER A 66 -9.10 2.05 11.23
C SER A 66 -8.38 0.81 10.68
N GLU A 67 -8.16 -0.21 11.51
CA GLU A 67 -7.55 -1.46 11.10
C GLU A 67 -8.39 -2.19 10.05
N ASN A 68 -9.71 -2.23 10.22
CA ASN A 68 -10.59 -2.86 9.23
C ASN A 68 -10.51 -2.19 7.86
N LEU A 69 -10.48 -0.85 7.82
CA LEU A 69 -10.29 -0.10 6.59
C LEU A 69 -8.92 -0.37 5.98
N SER A 70 -7.86 -0.26 6.77
CA SER A 70 -6.49 -0.48 6.32
C SER A 70 -6.26 -1.91 5.84
N TYR A 71 -6.87 -2.90 6.50
CA TYR A 71 -6.76 -4.31 6.11
C TYR A 71 -7.39 -4.58 4.74
N VAL A 72 -8.62 -4.13 4.51
CA VAL A 72 -9.28 -4.28 3.20
C VAL A 72 -8.53 -3.49 2.13
N TRP A 73 -8.11 -2.27 2.43
CA TRP A 73 -7.36 -1.44 1.49
C TRP A 73 -6.03 -2.08 1.09
N SER A 74 -5.27 -2.63 2.04
CA SER A 74 -4.00 -3.31 1.76
C SER A 74 -4.15 -4.51 0.82
N VAL A 75 -5.30 -5.21 0.86
CA VAL A 75 -5.60 -6.30 -0.07
C VAL A 75 -5.84 -5.77 -1.49
N VAL A 76 -6.54 -4.65 -1.62
CA VAL A 76 -6.78 -4.00 -2.93
C VAL A 76 -5.45 -3.51 -3.53
N GLU A 77 -4.62 -2.83 -2.74
CA GLU A 77 -3.28 -2.38 -3.15
C GLU A 77 -2.36 -3.55 -3.53
N HIS A 78 -2.41 -4.63 -2.75
CA HIS A 78 -1.63 -5.83 -3.07
C HIS A 78 -2.03 -6.41 -4.42
N LEU A 79 -3.33 -6.53 -4.70
CA LEU A 79 -3.80 -7.00 -6.01
C LEU A 79 -3.35 -6.08 -7.15
N ASN A 80 -3.33 -4.77 -6.95
CA ASN A 80 -2.79 -3.83 -7.93
C ASN A 80 -1.31 -4.08 -8.22
N SER A 81 -0.53 -4.44 -7.20
CA SER A 81 0.91 -4.66 -7.36
C SER A 81 1.28 -5.99 -8.06
N VAL A 82 0.40 -7.01 -8.01
CA VAL A 82 0.71 -8.38 -8.48
C VAL A 82 -0.23 -8.91 -9.57
N ALA A 83 -1.41 -8.31 -9.72
CA ALA A 83 -2.46 -8.71 -10.65
C ALA A 83 -3.19 -7.48 -11.22
N ASP A 84 -2.41 -6.49 -11.60
CA ASP A 84 -2.89 -5.20 -12.10
C ASP A 84 -3.77 -5.33 -13.35
N THR A 85 -4.87 -4.58 -13.34
CA THR A 85 -5.76 -4.41 -14.50
C THR A 85 -6.19 -2.95 -14.64
N PRO A 86 -6.58 -2.50 -15.86
CA PRO A 86 -7.09 -1.15 -16.04
C PRO A 86 -8.29 -0.81 -15.12
N GLU A 87 -9.19 -1.77 -14.89
CA GLU A 87 -10.36 -1.61 -14.03
C GLU A 87 -9.98 -1.45 -12.56
N LEU A 88 -8.95 -2.19 -12.11
CA LEU A 88 -8.43 -2.09 -10.74
C LEU A 88 -7.75 -0.73 -10.51
N ARG A 89 -6.97 -0.25 -11.48
CA ARG A 89 -6.37 1.10 -11.42
C ARG A 89 -7.42 2.20 -11.31
N VAL A 90 -8.49 2.12 -12.10
CA VAL A 90 -9.61 3.07 -11.99
C VAL A 90 -10.20 3.03 -10.58
N THR A 91 -10.45 1.84 -10.03
CA THR A 91 -11.00 1.66 -8.69
C THR A 91 -10.09 2.28 -7.62
N ILE A 92 -8.77 2.07 -7.71
CA ILE A 92 -7.79 2.62 -6.77
C ILE A 92 -7.76 4.14 -6.86
N ASN A 93 -7.65 4.69 -8.06
CA ASN A 93 -7.59 6.14 -8.27
C ASN A 93 -8.86 6.86 -7.77
N GLU A 94 -10.02 6.20 -7.82
CA GLU A 94 -11.26 6.73 -7.26
C GLU A 94 -11.34 6.62 -5.73
N LEU A 95 -10.64 5.64 -5.12
CA LEU A 95 -10.69 5.40 -3.68
C LEU A 95 -9.58 6.14 -2.91
N LEU A 96 -8.46 6.43 -3.55
CA LEU A 96 -7.33 7.08 -2.91
C LEU A 96 -7.70 8.44 -2.28
N PRO A 97 -8.43 9.35 -2.96
CA PRO A 97 -8.82 10.62 -2.36
C PRO A 97 -9.67 10.46 -1.09
N PRO A 98 -10.78 9.69 -1.06
CA PRO A 98 -11.58 9.56 0.16
C PRO A 98 -10.86 8.83 1.31
N ILE A 99 -9.89 7.93 1.01
CA ILE A 99 -9.04 7.32 2.03
C ILE A 99 -8.08 8.35 2.62
N SER A 100 -7.39 9.12 1.77
CA SER A 100 -6.49 10.19 2.22
C SER A 100 -7.23 11.23 3.05
N GLU A 101 -8.43 11.62 2.62
CA GLU A 101 -9.28 12.57 3.33
C GLU A 101 -9.66 12.08 4.73
N VAL A 102 -10.16 10.85 4.88
CA VAL A 102 -10.60 10.35 6.18
C VAL A 102 -9.45 10.23 7.19
N PHE A 103 -8.26 9.82 6.77
CA PHE A 103 -7.10 9.76 7.67
C PHE A 103 -6.54 11.14 7.97
N SER A 104 -6.58 12.08 7.02
CA SER A 104 -6.21 13.48 7.25
C SER A 104 -7.16 14.16 8.24
N GLU A 105 -8.49 14.01 8.06
CA GLU A 105 -9.51 14.49 9.01
C GLU A 105 -9.30 13.90 10.41
N LEU A 106 -9.03 12.60 10.51
CA LEU A 106 -8.79 11.91 11.77
C LEU A 106 -7.55 12.46 12.48
N GLY A 107 -6.45 12.59 11.75
CA GLY A 107 -5.18 13.10 12.30
C GLY A 107 -5.22 14.56 12.74
N MET A 108 -6.10 15.38 12.16
CA MET A 108 -6.27 16.80 12.52
C MET A 108 -7.41 17.06 13.50
N ASP A 109 -8.11 16.01 14.01
CA ASP A 109 -9.27 16.16 14.88
C ASP A 109 -8.89 16.61 16.30
N GLU A 110 -9.14 17.87 16.61
CA GLU A 110 -8.79 18.47 17.91
C GLU A 110 -9.54 17.87 19.09
N GLU A 111 -10.83 17.49 18.90
CA GLU A 111 -11.63 16.91 19.98
C GLU A 111 -11.12 15.51 20.33
N LEU A 112 -10.77 14.73 19.31
CA LEU A 112 -10.18 13.43 19.50
C LEU A 112 -8.80 13.53 20.17
N TYR A 113 -7.96 14.45 19.69
CA TYR A 113 -6.67 14.78 20.30
C TYR A 113 -6.81 15.16 21.78
N ALA A 114 -7.82 15.98 22.12
CA ALA A 114 -8.10 16.34 23.50
C ALA A 114 -8.49 15.12 24.37
N LYS A 115 -9.27 14.18 23.83
CA LYS A 115 -9.62 12.93 24.54
C LYS A 115 -8.38 12.03 24.79
N TYR A 116 -7.45 11.92 23.82
CA TYR A 116 -6.19 11.21 24.03
C TYR A 116 -5.30 11.89 25.08
N LYS A 117 -5.21 13.23 25.09
CA LYS A 117 -4.51 13.98 26.14
C LYS A 117 -5.14 13.74 27.52
N ALA A 118 -6.48 13.75 27.59
CA ALA A 118 -7.19 13.45 28.82
C ALA A 118 -6.96 12.03 29.33
N LEU A 119 -6.89 11.04 28.44
CA LEU A 119 -6.56 9.66 28.80
C LEU A 119 -5.14 9.55 29.37
N LYS A 120 -4.16 10.20 28.73
CA LYS A 120 -2.76 10.22 29.18
C LYS A 120 -2.59 10.89 30.56
N ALA A 121 -3.37 11.90 30.85
CA ALA A 121 -3.31 12.63 32.13
C ALA A 121 -3.86 11.84 33.33
N LYS A 122 -4.53 10.70 33.12
CA LYS A 122 -5.10 9.89 34.19
C LYS A 122 -4.05 9.05 34.88
N LYS A 123 -4.19 8.86 36.20
CA LYS A 123 -3.37 7.89 36.97
C LYS A 123 -3.47 6.45 36.45
N ALA A 124 -4.55 6.10 35.77
CA ALA A 124 -4.74 4.80 35.13
C ALA A 124 -3.74 4.58 33.99
N PHE A 125 -3.26 5.62 33.32
CA PHE A 125 -2.24 5.54 32.27
C PHE A 125 -0.93 4.91 32.77
N GLU A 126 -0.50 5.28 33.99
CA GLU A 126 0.73 4.72 34.58
C GLU A 126 0.66 3.20 34.84
N LYS A 127 -0.57 2.66 34.91
CA LYS A 127 -0.82 1.22 35.12
C LYS A 127 -0.94 0.44 33.81
N PHE A 128 -0.96 1.10 32.67
CA PHE A 128 -0.95 0.43 31.38
C PHE A 128 0.39 -0.26 31.13
N SER A 129 0.36 -1.34 30.35
CA SER A 129 1.60 -1.95 29.87
C SER A 129 2.43 -0.95 29.10
N ALA A 130 3.75 -1.15 29.04
CA ALA A 130 4.64 -0.29 28.25
C ALA A 130 4.21 -0.15 26.80
N THR A 131 3.63 -1.22 26.20
CA THR A 131 3.09 -1.21 24.84
C THR A 131 1.91 -0.24 24.74
N ARG A 132 0.92 -0.32 25.62
CA ARG A 132 -0.24 0.58 25.61
C ARG A 132 0.15 2.04 25.83
N GLN A 133 1.09 2.28 26.76
CA GLN A 133 1.63 3.63 26.98
C GLN A 133 2.31 4.17 25.72
N ARG A 134 3.10 3.33 25.03
CA ARG A 134 3.76 3.69 23.77
C ARG A 134 2.74 4.02 22.66
N ILE A 135 1.69 3.22 22.51
CA ILE A 135 0.63 3.47 21.52
C ILE A 135 0.03 4.86 21.77
N ILE A 136 -0.46 5.15 22.97
CA ILE A 136 -1.06 6.46 23.28
C ILE A 136 -0.07 7.61 23.04
N ASN A 137 1.21 7.43 23.39
CA ASN A 137 2.22 8.46 23.14
C ASN A 137 2.46 8.68 21.65
N LYS A 138 2.45 7.60 20.85
CA LYS A 138 2.60 7.69 19.38
C LYS A 138 1.38 8.31 18.72
N GLU A 139 0.18 7.99 19.20
CA GLU A 139 -1.04 8.66 18.72
C GLU A 139 -1.00 10.18 18.96
N LEU A 140 -0.60 10.60 20.17
CA LEU A 140 -0.45 12.03 20.48
C LEU A 140 0.62 12.71 19.62
N GLU A 141 1.74 12.04 19.37
CA GLU A 141 2.76 12.52 18.45
C GLU A 141 2.22 12.60 17.01
N GLY A 142 1.46 11.58 16.59
CA GLY A 142 0.80 11.53 15.29
C GLY A 142 -0.16 12.70 15.06
N PHE A 143 -1.01 13.03 16.04
CA PHE A 143 -1.91 14.19 15.96
C PHE A 143 -1.14 15.50 15.74
N VAL A 144 -0.03 15.71 16.45
CA VAL A 144 0.79 16.92 16.30
C VAL A 144 1.41 16.97 14.90
N LEU A 145 1.96 15.86 14.43
CA LEU A 145 2.58 15.76 13.10
C LEU A 145 1.56 15.88 11.95
N ALA A 146 0.34 15.38 12.16
CA ALA A 146 -0.76 15.52 11.20
C ALA A 146 -1.35 16.95 11.16
N GLY A 147 -1.04 17.79 12.15
CA GLY A 147 -1.46 19.18 12.15
C GLY A 147 -2.62 19.51 13.09
N ALA A 148 -2.94 18.66 14.08
CA ALA A 148 -4.02 18.94 15.04
C ALA A 148 -3.85 20.26 15.84
N GLU A 149 -2.62 20.76 15.94
CA GLU A 149 -2.29 22.02 16.61
C GLU A 149 -2.15 23.21 15.64
N LEU A 150 -2.34 23.00 14.34
CA LEU A 150 -2.32 24.06 13.35
C LEU A 150 -3.62 24.90 13.43
N ASP A 151 -3.52 26.14 12.99
CA ASP A 151 -4.70 26.98 12.71
C ASP A 151 -5.46 26.49 11.46
N GLU A 152 -6.68 26.97 11.24
CA GLU A 152 -7.50 26.53 10.10
C GLU A 152 -6.81 26.67 8.74
N PRO A 153 -6.13 27.80 8.39
CA PRO A 153 -5.37 27.89 7.14
C PRO A 153 -4.22 26.87 7.05
N GLY A 154 -3.59 26.55 8.18
CA GLY A 154 -2.53 25.54 8.26
C GLY A 154 -3.07 24.14 8.01
N LYS A 155 -4.25 23.81 8.55
CA LYS A 155 -4.92 22.52 8.33
C LYS A 155 -5.35 22.33 6.88
N GLU A 156 -5.95 23.37 6.26
CA GLU A 156 -6.31 23.35 4.84
C GLU A 156 -5.09 23.05 3.96
N LYS A 157 -3.98 23.77 4.20
CA LYS A 157 -2.74 23.55 3.47
C LYS A 157 -2.16 22.15 3.69
N MET A 158 -2.23 21.62 4.91
CA MET A 158 -1.76 20.26 5.22
C MET A 158 -2.60 19.21 4.51
N ALA A 159 -3.94 19.38 4.47
CA ALA A 159 -4.83 18.48 3.75
C ALA A 159 -4.55 18.47 2.24
N ASP A 160 -4.26 19.66 1.64
CA ASP A 160 -3.89 19.76 0.24
C ASP A 160 -2.56 19.05 -0.06
N ILE A 161 -1.55 19.22 0.81
CA ILE A 161 -0.25 18.54 0.68
C ILE A 161 -0.44 17.02 0.76
N ASN A 162 -1.21 16.52 1.74
CA ASN A 162 -1.46 15.10 1.90
C ASN A 162 -2.16 14.48 0.68
N ARG A 163 -3.09 15.22 0.07
CA ARG A 163 -3.78 14.79 -1.16
C ARG A 163 -2.80 14.70 -2.33
N GLU A 164 -2.02 15.76 -2.55
CA GLU A 164 -1.02 15.81 -3.63
C GLU A 164 0.05 14.72 -3.45
N GLU A 165 0.53 14.49 -2.22
CA GLU A 165 1.48 13.42 -1.91
C GLU A 165 0.91 12.04 -2.26
N ALA A 166 -0.35 11.78 -1.87
CA ALA A 166 -1.01 10.50 -2.17
C ALA A 166 -1.15 10.28 -3.69
N GLU A 167 -1.59 11.30 -4.44
CA GLU A 167 -1.72 11.24 -5.90
C GLU A 167 -0.37 11.02 -6.60
N LEU A 168 0.67 11.76 -6.19
CA LEU A 168 2.02 11.63 -6.76
C LEU A 168 2.65 10.29 -6.43
N SER A 169 2.48 9.79 -5.21
CA SER A 169 2.98 8.48 -4.78
C SER A 169 2.32 7.35 -5.56
N GLN A 170 1.01 7.43 -5.78
CA GLN A 170 0.29 6.45 -6.60
C GLN A 170 0.78 6.47 -8.05
N LYS A 171 0.87 7.65 -8.66
CA LYS A 171 1.39 7.81 -10.02
C LYS A 171 2.81 7.30 -10.18
N PHE A 172 3.67 7.56 -9.19
CA PHE A 172 5.04 7.03 -9.20
C PHE A 172 5.03 5.48 -9.15
N SER A 173 4.18 4.89 -8.31
CA SER A 173 4.06 3.43 -8.18
C SER A 173 3.56 2.78 -9.47
N GLU A 174 2.56 3.36 -10.11
CA GLU A 174 2.05 2.90 -11.42
C GLU A 174 3.14 3.01 -12.50
N ASN A 175 3.82 4.14 -12.60
CA ASN A 175 4.91 4.33 -13.54
C ASN A 175 6.04 3.33 -13.32
N LEU A 176 6.40 3.05 -12.06
CA LEU A 176 7.43 2.08 -11.70
C LEU A 176 7.04 0.66 -12.15
N LEU A 177 5.78 0.29 -11.95
CA LEU A 177 5.23 -1.00 -12.36
C LEU A 177 5.24 -1.12 -13.89
N ASP A 178 4.76 -0.09 -14.59
CA ASP A 178 4.72 -0.06 -16.05
C ASP A 178 6.12 -0.18 -16.66
N CYS A 179 7.08 0.62 -16.21
CA CYS A 179 8.48 0.50 -16.64
C CYS A 179 9.06 -0.90 -16.40
N THR A 180 8.71 -1.53 -15.27
CA THR A 180 9.19 -2.89 -14.95
C THR A 180 8.60 -3.92 -15.91
N ASN A 181 7.31 -3.77 -16.27
CA ASN A 181 6.58 -4.70 -17.15
C ASN A 181 6.92 -4.49 -18.63
N GLU A 182 7.14 -3.26 -19.06
CA GLU A 182 7.42 -2.93 -20.47
C GLU A 182 8.84 -3.28 -20.89
N PHE A 183 9.79 -3.26 -19.96
CA PHE A 183 11.17 -3.55 -20.32
C PHE A 183 11.37 -5.02 -20.68
N ALA A 184 11.87 -5.26 -21.89
CA ALA A 184 12.31 -6.57 -22.35
C ALA A 184 13.57 -6.44 -23.20
N LEU A 185 14.59 -7.21 -22.84
CA LEU A 185 15.80 -7.39 -23.64
C LEU A 185 15.78 -8.79 -24.26
N TYR A 186 15.78 -8.85 -25.58
CA TYR A 186 15.86 -10.11 -26.32
C TYR A 186 17.29 -10.34 -26.81
N LEU A 187 17.81 -11.53 -26.52
CA LEU A 187 19.12 -11.96 -26.97
C LEU A 187 18.99 -13.27 -27.81
N PRO A 188 19.83 -13.45 -28.85
CA PRO A 188 19.79 -14.67 -29.67
C PRO A 188 20.29 -15.91 -28.90
N GLU A 189 19.98 -17.11 -29.41
CA GLU A 189 20.36 -18.40 -28.79
C GLU A 189 21.89 -18.58 -28.72
N ASP A 190 22.63 -18.01 -29.66
CA ASP A 190 24.09 -18.11 -29.80
C ASP A 190 24.84 -16.93 -29.14
N THR A 191 24.21 -16.22 -28.22
CA THR A 191 24.82 -15.06 -27.57
C THR A 191 25.91 -15.45 -26.56
N ASP A 192 27.03 -14.74 -26.59
CA ASP A 192 28.07 -14.78 -25.56
C ASP A 192 27.80 -13.83 -24.36
N GLU A 193 26.78 -12.98 -24.47
CA GLU A 193 26.46 -11.99 -23.42
C GLU A 193 26.02 -12.63 -22.10
N LEU A 194 25.43 -13.82 -22.16
CA LEU A 194 24.95 -14.56 -20.99
C LEU A 194 25.99 -15.52 -20.38
N LYS A 195 27.24 -15.46 -20.84
CA LYS A 195 28.29 -16.29 -20.27
C LYS A 195 28.42 -16.06 -18.76
N GLY A 196 28.51 -17.14 -18.00
CA GLY A 196 28.55 -17.13 -16.53
C GLY A 196 27.19 -17.27 -15.86
N VAL A 197 26.08 -17.01 -16.55
CA VAL A 197 24.73 -17.20 -16.01
C VAL A 197 24.40 -18.71 -15.89
N PRO A 198 23.88 -19.19 -14.73
CA PRO A 198 23.56 -20.59 -14.54
C PRO A 198 22.51 -21.10 -15.54
N GLU A 199 22.61 -22.40 -15.88
CA GLU A 199 21.73 -23.04 -16.87
C GLU A 199 20.25 -23.00 -16.50
N ALA A 200 19.92 -23.09 -15.21
CA ALA A 200 18.54 -22.98 -14.73
C ALA A 200 17.91 -21.62 -15.07
N GLU A 201 18.69 -20.54 -14.95
CA GLU A 201 18.24 -19.17 -15.27
C GLU A 201 18.15 -18.98 -16.79
N LEU A 202 19.09 -19.52 -17.55
CA LEU A 202 19.02 -19.50 -19.02
C LEU A 202 17.75 -20.23 -19.52
N HIS A 203 17.39 -21.34 -18.87
CA HIS A 203 16.13 -22.05 -19.17
C HIS A 203 14.89 -21.17 -18.91
N LEU A 204 14.86 -20.44 -17.80
CA LEU A 204 13.78 -19.50 -17.48
C LEU A 204 13.68 -18.41 -18.56
N PHE A 205 14.80 -17.80 -18.95
CA PHE A 205 14.82 -16.75 -19.97
C PHE A 205 14.35 -17.26 -21.33
N ALA A 206 14.74 -18.49 -21.69
CA ALA A 206 14.31 -19.13 -22.93
C ALA A 206 12.81 -19.46 -22.91
N GLN A 207 12.27 -19.96 -21.79
CA GLN A 207 10.84 -20.22 -21.63
C GLN A 207 10.02 -18.92 -21.76
N GLN A 208 10.49 -17.82 -21.18
CA GLN A 208 9.83 -16.52 -21.29
C GLN A 208 9.81 -16.01 -22.74
N ALA A 209 10.91 -16.15 -23.49
CA ALA A 209 10.94 -15.83 -24.91
C ALA A 209 9.96 -16.70 -25.73
N ALA A 210 9.99 -18.01 -25.49
CA ALA A 210 9.13 -18.97 -26.19
C ALA A 210 7.63 -18.74 -25.92
N ALA A 211 7.26 -18.30 -24.71
CA ALA A 211 5.88 -17.97 -24.36
C ALA A 211 5.30 -16.81 -25.22
N GLU A 212 6.18 -15.96 -25.77
CA GLU A 212 5.82 -14.87 -26.68
C GLU A 212 6.13 -15.18 -28.16
N GLY A 213 6.46 -16.44 -28.45
CA GLY A 213 6.77 -16.88 -29.82
C GLY A 213 8.15 -16.41 -30.33
N ALA A 214 9.01 -15.89 -29.45
CA ALA A 214 10.36 -15.46 -29.77
C ALA A 214 11.37 -16.62 -29.57
N LYS A 215 12.47 -16.57 -30.33
CA LYS A 215 13.62 -17.46 -30.14
C LYS A 215 14.69 -16.77 -29.30
N GLY A 216 15.52 -17.58 -28.61
CA GLY A 216 16.58 -17.08 -27.75
C GLY A 216 16.10 -16.82 -26.33
N TYR A 217 16.53 -15.72 -25.76
CA TYR A 217 16.33 -15.39 -24.36
C TYR A 217 15.59 -14.07 -24.21
N LYS A 218 14.59 -14.02 -23.30
CA LYS A 218 13.96 -12.78 -22.86
C LYS A 218 14.39 -12.48 -21.43
N ILE A 219 14.93 -11.28 -21.21
CA ILE A 219 15.37 -10.79 -19.90
C ILE A 219 14.54 -9.57 -19.55
N THR A 220 13.98 -9.55 -18.35
CA THR A 220 13.14 -8.47 -17.84
C THR A 220 13.77 -7.81 -16.61
N LEU A 221 13.16 -6.72 -16.09
CA LEU A 221 13.60 -6.09 -14.85
C LEU A 221 13.02 -6.73 -13.58
N HIS A 222 12.21 -7.78 -13.71
CA HIS A 222 11.77 -8.54 -12.55
C HIS A 222 12.95 -9.24 -11.88
N MET A 223 12.92 -9.31 -10.54
CA MET A 223 14.04 -9.84 -9.74
C MET A 223 14.55 -11.21 -10.16
N PRO A 224 13.71 -12.19 -10.53
CA PRO A 224 14.19 -13.48 -11.02
C PRO A 224 15.04 -13.42 -12.30
N ASN A 225 14.92 -12.35 -13.10
CA ASN A 225 15.76 -12.12 -14.28
C ASN A 225 16.94 -11.18 -13.96
N TYR A 226 16.66 -10.08 -13.26
CA TYR A 226 17.65 -9.03 -12.97
C TYR A 226 18.82 -9.54 -12.11
N LEU A 227 18.49 -10.22 -10.98
CA LEU A 227 19.53 -10.65 -10.04
C LEU A 227 20.54 -11.65 -10.66
N PRO A 228 20.14 -12.70 -11.39
CA PRO A 228 21.10 -13.60 -12.02
C PRO A 228 22.05 -12.91 -13.00
N ILE A 229 21.53 -11.96 -13.78
CA ILE A 229 22.40 -11.16 -14.67
C ILE A 229 23.43 -10.37 -13.87
N MET A 230 22.99 -9.67 -12.82
CA MET A 230 23.88 -8.86 -12.01
C MET A 230 24.92 -9.69 -11.24
N GLN A 231 24.58 -10.91 -10.84
CA GLN A 231 25.44 -11.78 -10.03
C GLN A 231 26.40 -12.61 -10.86
N TYR A 232 25.97 -13.10 -12.02
CA TYR A 232 26.67 -14.15 -12.73
C TYR A 232 27.14 -13.79 -14.13
N ALA A 233 26.46 -12.88 -14.86
CA ALA A 233 26.89 -12.55 -16.22
C ALA A 233 28.32 -11.97 -16.21
N GLU A 234 29.23 -12.59 -16.99
CA GLU A 234 30.61 -12.09 -17.15
C GLU A 234 30.65 -10.78 -17.95
N ASN A 235 29.69 -10.58 -18.85
CA ASN A 235 29.58 -9.40 -19.70
C ASN A 235 29.21 -8.16 -18.87
N ARG A 236 30.17 -7.22 -18.78
CA ARG A 236 30.00 -6.00 -18.00
C ARG A 236 29.01 -5.03 -18.62
N ASP A 237 28.99 -4.94 -19.95
CA ASP A 237 28.11 -4.01 -20.67
C ASP A 237 26.64 -4.42 -20.50
N LEU A 238 26.38 -5.74 -20.51
CA LEU A 238 25.05 -6.27 -20.20
C LEU A 238 24.61 -5.89 -18.77
N ARG A 239 25.51 -6.08 -17.78
CA ARG A 239 25.20 -5.69 -16.39
C ARG A 239 24.94 -4.19 -16.26
N GLU A 240 25.75 -3.35 -16.93
CA GLU A 240 25.57 -1.90 -16.93
C GLU A 240 24.23 -1.49 -17.55
N LYS A 241 23.87 -2.08 -18.69
CA LYS A 241 22.59 -1.87 -19.35
C LYS A 241 21.41 -2.23 -18.45
N MET A 242 21.45 -3.41 -17.82
CA MET A 242 20.43 -3.87 -16.90
C MET A 242 20.35 -3.00 -15.64
N TYR A 243 21.50 -2.63 -15.08
CA TYR A 243 21.57 -1.74 -13.92
C TYR A 243 20.94 -0.39 -14.23
N HIS A 244 21.33 0.23 -15.33
CA HIS A 244 20.79 1.53 -15.74
C HIS A 244 19.28 1.46 -15.94
N ALA A 245 18.81 0.49 -16.69
CA ALA A 245 17.37 0.29 -16.89
C ALA A 245 16.60 0.08 -15.58
N TYR A 246 17.21 -0.62 -14.61
CA TYR A 246 16.57 -0.88 -13.31
C TYR A 246 16.50 0.38 -12.42
N VAL A 247 17.59 1.15 -12.33
CA VAL A 247 17.65 2.29 -11.38
C VAL A 247 16.99 3.55 -11.92
N THR A 248 16.73 3.64 -13.23
CA THR A 248 16.05 4.79 -13.85
C THR A 248 14.56 4.57 -14.08
N ARG A 249 13.99 3.44 -13.61
CA ARG A 249 12.54 3.20 -13.70
C ARG A 249 11.77 4.35 -13.07
N ALA A 250 10.72 4.78 -13.72
CA ALA A 250 9.85 5.90 -13.34
C ALA A 250 10.54 7.28 -13.26
N SER A 251 11.81 7.42 -13.71
CA SER A 251 12.51 8.71 -13.71
C SER A 251 12.49 9.43 -15.06
N ASP A 252 12.23 8.70 -16.16
CA ASP A 252 12.29 9.23 -17.54
C ASP A 252 10.91 9.42 -18.20
N PHE A 253 9.84 9.47 -17.40
CA PHE A 253 8.52 9.86 -17.88
C PHE A 253 8.46 11.38 -18.05
N SER A 254 8.79 11.83 -19.22
CA SER A 254 8.57 13.22 -19.65
C SER A 254 7.31 13.34 -20.50
#